data_3982c966adb1bd7a5bc27744538c2045
#
_entry.id   3982c966adb1bd7a5bc27744538c2045
#
_cell.length_a   1.000
_cell.length_b   1.000
_cell.length_c   1.000
_cell.angle_alpha   90.00
_cell.angle_beta   90.00
_cell.angle_gamma   90.00
#
_symmetry.space_group_name_H-M   'P 1'
#
loop_
_entity.id
_entity.type
_entity.pdbx_description
1 polymer ?
#
loop_
_entity_poly.entity_id
_entity_poly.type
_entity_poly.pdbx_seq_one_letter_code
_entity_poly.pdbx_strand_id
1 'polypeptide(L)'
;LYFFNVEILFLCLPSSEEVIEIARKLSTAPSKITFVIDCTTNSPDSVAIINKIFLNGNIEYLEAPLTGGVTQAAEGQLGAILGGTKDAVKKALPLLRSCCSQMSHVGPIGMGAKTKLVSNFLALGTATLVVEAFHIAKKIGIDWQSFYDLACQGSGHSMSLDRIAPRAIEGNYEGYVFSISNTAKDFRYIHKLFLEEDLELANLSKWILTQYESAEEKGLGNSLLSQRLDPRILER
;
A
#
# COMPACT_ATOMS: atom_id res chain seq x y z
N LEU A 1 -17.97 3.59 19.83
CA LEU A 1 -16.50 3.64 19.85
C LEU A 1 -16.02 3.93 21.27
N TYR A 2 -15.42 2.95 21.96
CA TYR A 2 -14.99 3.05 23.37
C TYR A 2 -13.48 3.40 23.45
N PHE A 3 -13.06 4.54 22.88
CA PHE A 3 -11.66 4.98 22.95
C PHE A 3 -11.35 5.89 24.16
N PHE A 4 -12.25 5.98 25.14
CA PHE A 4 -12.22 7.02 26.15
C PHE A 4 -11.09 6.92 27.20
N ASN A 5 -10.34 5.79 27.27
CA ASN A 5 -9.36 5.56 28.32
C ASN A 5 -7.95 5.23 27.83
N VAL A 6 -7.62 5.49 26.55
CA VAL A 6 -6.29 5.32 25.99
C VAL A 6 -5.68 6.67 25.64
N GLU A 7 -4.36 6.78 25.78
CA GLU A 7 -3.61 8.01 25.45
C GLU A 7 -3.04 7.96 24.03
N ILE A 8 -2.79 6.76 23.52
CA ILE A 8 -2.19 6.53 22.19
C ILE A 8 -3.12 5.63 21.38
N LEU A 9 -3.38 6.02 20.15
CA LEU A 9 -4.22 5.26 19.23
C LEU A 9 -3.42 4.92 17.95
N PHE A 10 -3.47 3.64 17.56
CA PHE A 10 -3.05 3.21 16.23
C PHE A 10 -4.23 3.18 15.29
N LEU A 11 -4.06 3.75 14.10
CA LEU A 11 -5.00 3.62 12.98
C LEU A 11 -4.39 2.71 11.92
N CYS A 12 -5.18 1.76 11.43
CA CYS A 12 -4.85 0.92 10.30
C CYS A 12 -6.14 0.66 9.54
N LEU A 13 -6.50 1.58 8.66
CA LEU A 13 -7.81 1.69 8.03
C LEU A 13 -7.71 1.47 6.51
N PRO A 14 -8.83 1.14 5.84
CA PRO A 14 -8.82 0.87 4.41
C PRO A 14 -8.41 2.06 3.55
N SER A 15 -8.82 3.28 3.89
CA SER A 15 -8.58 4.47 3.10
C SER A 15 -8.46 5.75 3.93
N SER A 16 -8.09 6.84 3.25
CA SER A 16 -7.97 8.18 3.86
C SER A 16 -9.30 8.73 4.36
N GLU A 17 -10.39 8.36 3.74
CA GLU A 17 -11.74 8.82 4.07
C GLU A 17 -12.13 8.36 5.47
N GLU A 18 -11.88 7.08 5.80
CA GLU A 18 -12.14 6.55 7.14
C GLU A 18 -11.23 7.20 8.19
N VAL A 19 -9.96 7.48 7.84
CA VAL A 19 -9.05 8.20 8.75
C VAL A 19 -9.58 9.60 9.04
N ILE A 20 -10.03 10.34 8.03
CA ILE A 20 -10.62 11.68 8.19
C ILE A 20 -11.89 11.62 9.08
N GLU A 21 -12.74 10.62 8.86
CA GLU A 21 -13.94 10.45 9.67
C GLU A 21 -13.61 10.20 11.15
N ILE A 22 -12.65 9.32 11.42
CA ILE A 22 -12.17 9.03 12.78
C ILE A 22 -11.52 10.29 13.39
N ALA A 23 -10.68 11.00 12.64
CA ALA A 23 -10.02 12.21 13.11
C ALA A 23 -11.04 13.27 13.55
N ARG A 24 -12.11 13.50 12.77
CA ARG A 24 -13.21 14.41 13.12
C ARG A 24 -13.92 13.99 14.40
N LYS A 25 -14.21 12.70 14.56
CA LYS A 25 -14.87 12.17 15.78
C LYS A 25 -13.98 12.34 17.01
N LEU A 26 -12.71 12.05 16.91
CA LEU A 26 -11.77 12.15 18.04
C LEU A 26 -11.46 13.58 18.44
N SER A 27 -11.38 14.51 17.49
CA SER A 27 -11.08 15.92 17.78
C SER A 27 -12.21 16.66 18.50
N THR A 28 -13.44 16.10 18.47
CA THR A 28 -14.63 16.73 19.09
C THR A 28 -15.17 15.95 20.29
N ALA A 29 -14.79 14.68 20.46
CA ALA A 29 -15.26 13.84 21.56
C ALA A 29 -14.36 13.98 22.80
N PRO A 30 -14.92 13.90 24.02
CA PRO A 30 -14.11 13.78 25.23
C PRO A 30 -13.27 12.50 25.16
N SER A 31 -11.95 12.62 25.03
CA SER A 31 -11.05 11.46 25.01
C SER A 31 -9.74 11.81 25.72
N LYS A 32 -9.01 10.79 26.16
CA LYS A 32 -7.66 10.93 26.69
C LYS A 32 -6.58 10.80 25.62
N ILE A 33 -6.97 10.62 24.35
CA ILE A 33 -6.04 10.44 23.25
C ILE A 33 -5.29 11.73 23.03
N THR A 34 -3.96 11.66 23.16
CA THR A 34 -3.04 12.76 22.93
C THR A 34 -2.10 12.51 21.75
N PHE A 35 -2.03 11.23 21.27
CA PHE A 35 -1.13 10.85 20.20
C PHE A 35 -1.79 9.80 19.29
N VAL A 36 -1.74 10.03 17.98
CA VAL A 36 -2.20 9.09 16.96
C VAL A 36 -1.04 8.67 16.07
N ILE A 37 -0.87 7.36 15.91
CA ILE A 37 0.07 6.73 14.98
C ILE A 37 -0.75 6.10 13.86
N ASP A 38 -0.65 6.65 12.66
CA ASP A 38 -1.47 6.23 11.52
C ASP A 38 -0.67 5.34 10.56
N CYS A 39 -0.97 4.06 10.59
CA CYS A 39 -0.38 3.03 9.74
C CYS A 39 -1.08 2.89 8.37
N THR A 40 -2.10 3.70 8.11
CA THR A 40 -2.88 3.67 6.87
C THR A 40 -2.06 4.20 5.69
N THR A 41 -2.28 3.64 4.51
CA THR A 41 -1.80 4.25 3.26
C THR A 41 -2.76 5.37 2.86
N ASN A 42 -2.33 6.59 3.07
CA ASN A 42 -3.10 7.81 2.80
C ASN A 42 -2.62 8.54 1.55
N SER A 43 -3.50 9.38 0.95
CA SER A 43 -3.07 10.38 -0.01
C SER A 43 -2.38 11.55 0.73
N PRO A 44 -1.37 12.21 0.11
CA PRO A 44 -0.68 13.36 0.73
C PRO A 44 -1.63 14.51 1.12
N ASP A 45 -2.62 14.81 0.28
CA ASP A 45 -3.61 15.85 0.57
C ASP A 45 -4.46 15.50 1.79
N SER A 46 -4.88 14.23 1.89
CA SER A 46 -5.64 13.76 3.04
C SER A 46 -4.82 13.85 4.31
N VAL A 47 -3.52 13.54 4.27
CA VAL A 47 -2.62 13.69 5.43
C VAL A 47 -2.59 15.12 5.93
N ALA A 48 -2.53 16.12 5.04
CA ALA A 48 -2.57 17.53 5.44
C ALA A 48 -3.88 17.88 6.16
N ILE A 49 -5.01 17.37 5.67
CA ILE A 49 -6.34 17.54 6.30
C ILE A 49 -6.38 16.84 7.66
N ILE A 50 -5.96 15.57 7.73
CA ILE A 50 -5.95 14.75 8.94
C ILE A 50 -5.11 15.42 10.04
N ASN A 51 -3.89 15.84 9.69
CA ASN A 51 -2.99 16.51 10.63
C ASN A 51 -3.61 17.80 11.18
N LYS A 52 -4.24 18.61 10.32
CA LYS A 52 -4.93 19.83 10.76
C LYS A 52 -6.09 19.54 11.72
N ILE A 53 -6.87 18.50 11.48
CA ILE A 53 -7.97 18.10 12.35
C ILE A 53 -7.45 17.68 13.72
N PHE A 54 -6.41 16.83 13.78
CA PHE A 54 -5.83 16.37 15.03
C PHE A 54 -5.16 17.51 15.81
N LEU A 55 -4.42 18.41 15.14
CA LEU A 55 -3.82 19.60 15.77
C LEU A 55 -4.89 20.50 16.41
N ASN A 56 -6.02 20.72 15.75
CA ASN A 56 -7.11 21.51 16.32
C ASN A 56 -7.76 20.84 17.56
N GLY A 57 -7.66 19.52 17.66
CA GLY A 57 -8.07 18.73 18.82
C GLY A 57 -7.00 18.54 19.88
N ASN A 58 -5.84 19.22 19.77
CA ASN A 58 -4.65 19.03 20.63
C ASN A 58 -4.14 17.58 20.65
N ILE A 59 -4.26 16.88 19.55
CA ILE A 59 -3.78 15.51 19.35
C ILE A 59 -2.56 15.54 18.43
N GLU A 60 -1.44 15.00 18.89
CA GLU A 60 -0.25 14.83 18.06
C GLU A 60 -0.47 13.72 17.03
N TYR A 61 -0.01 13.90 15.79
CA TYR A 61 -0.19 12.96 14.71
C TYR A 61 1.15 12.54 14.10
N LEU A 62 1.30 11.24 13.82
CA LEU A 62 2.44 10.65 13.14
C LEU A 62 1.97 9.74 12.02
N GLU A 63 2.48 9.94 10.81
CA GLU A 63 2.36 8.96 9.73
C GLU A 63 3.32 7.81 9.98
N ALA A 64 2.82 6.58 9.86
CA ALA A 64 3.62 5.37 9.94
C ALA A 64 3.13 4.30 8.95
N PRO A 65 2.87 4.63 7.65
CA PRO A 65 2.42 3.62 6.71
C PRO A 65 3.39 2.44 6.66
N LEU A 66 2.81 1.24 6.61
CA LEU A 66 3.54 -0.01 6.75
C LEU A 66 3.99 -0.56 5.39
N THR A 67 5.12 -1.25 5.40
CA THR A 67 5.63 -2.08 4.30
C THR A 67 5.75 -3.54 4.76
N GLY A 68 5.68 -4.47 3.80
CA GLY A 68 5.61 -5.90 4.09
C GLY A 68 4.21 -6.45 3.83
N GLY A 69 4.05 -7.75 3.98
CA GLY A 69 2.78 -8.46 3.78
C GLY A 69 2.30 -9.13 5.08
N VAL A 70 1.27 -9.95 4.94
CA VAL A 70 0.63 -10.67 6.06
C VAL A 70 1.62 -11.53 6.84
N THR A 71 2.56 -12.19 6.15
CA THR A 71 3.60 -13.02 6.78
C THR A 71 4.49 -12.18 7.69
N GLN A 72 5.02 -11.06 7.17
CA GLN A 72 5.85 -10.14 7.97
C GLN A 72 5.07 -9.53 9.14
N ALA A 73 3.77 -9.27 8.95
CA ALA A 73 2.91 -8.80 10.04
C ALA A 73 2.80 -9.83 11.17
N ALA A 74 2.56 -11.09 10.83
CA ALA A 74 2.46 -12.19 11.80
C ALA A 74 3.77 -12.44 12.58
N GLU A 75 4.91 -12.15 11.93
CA GLU A 75 6.26 -12.34 12.51
C GLU A 75 6.78 -11.08 13.23
N GLY A 76 6.03 -9.98 13.27
CA GLY A 76 6.50 -8.70 13.82
C GLY A 76 7.62 -8.06 13.00
N GLN A 77 7.69 -8.34 11.70
CA GLN A 77 8.78 -7.94 10.80
C GLN A 77 8.36 -6.94 9.73
N LEU A 78 7.33 -6.17 9.99
CA LEU A 78 6.94 -5.08 9.09
C LEU A 78 8.02 -4.00 9.04
N GLY A 79 7.99 -3.22 7.97
CA GLY A 79 8.66 -1.93 7.92
C GLY A 79 7.66 -0.80 8.18
N ALA A 80 8.11 0.31 8.75
CA ALA A 80 7.32 1.53 8.89
C ALA A 80 8.06 2.74 8.32
N ILE A 81 7.33 3.57 7.57
CA ILE A 81 7.82 4.81 6.96
C ILE A 81 7.28 5.97 7.79
N LEU A 82 8.15 6.64 8.57
CA LEU A 82 7.71 7.61 9.57
C LEU A 82 7.78 9.03 9.02
N GLY A 83 6.62 9.71 8.97
CA GLY A 83 6.49 11.13 8.63
C GLY A 83 5.96 11.93 9.80
N GLY A 84 6.73 12.92 10.28
CA GLY A 84 6.35 13.73 11.44
C GLY A 84 7.52 14.39 12.13
N THR A 85 7.28 14.96 13.31
CA THR A 85 8.34 15.57 14.12
C THR A 85 9.29 14.51 14.69
N LYS A 86 10.53 14.90 14.98
CA LYS A 86 11.50 14.01 15.63
C LYS A 86 11.00 13.51 16.98
N ASP A 87 10.27 14.34 17.72
CA ASP A 87 9.73 13.97 19.04
C ASP A 87 8.58 12.98 18.91
N ALA A 88 7.67 13.15 17.95
CA ALA A 88 6.63 12.18 17.64
C ALA A 88 7.23 10.82 17.24
N VAL A 89 8.24 10.83 16.37
CA VAL A 89 8.98 9.62 16.00
C VAL A 89 9.59 8.94 17.22
N LYS A 90 10.30 9.69 18.08
CA LYS A 90 10.92 9.14 19.30
C LYS A 90 9.91 8.50 20.24
N LYS A 91 8.72 9.08 20.38
CA LYS A 91 7.61 8.52 21.18
C LYS A 91 7.06 7.23 20.56
N ALA A 92 6.94 7.16 19.23
CA ALA A 92 6.36 6.02 18.52
C ALA A 92 7.29 4.80 18.42
N LEU A 93 8.62 5.01 18.32
CA LEU A 93 9.59 3.94 18.11
C LEU A 93 9.46 2.75 19.07
N PRO A 94 9.34 2.95 20.42
CA PRO A 94 9.20 1.81 21.35
C PRO A 94 7.96 0.97 21.07
N LEU A 95 6.87 1.62 20.62
CA LEU A 95 5.60 0.97 20.35
C LEU A 95 5.63 0.20 19.02
N LEU A 96 6.17 0.83 17.98
CA LEU A 96 6.28 0.23 16.65
C LEU A 96 7.24 -0.97 16.61
N ARG A 97 8.23 -1.04 17.50
CA ARG A 97 9.14 -2.20 17.62
C ARG A 97 8.45 -3.51 17.95
N SER A 98 7.23 -3.47 18.46
CA SER A 98 6.44 -4.69 18.71
C SER A 98 5.94 -5.36 17.42
N CYS A 99 5.86 -4.63 16.29
CA CYS A 99 5.35 -5.14 15.03
C CYS A 99 6.23 -4.80 13.81
N CYS A 100 7.25 -3.95 13.99
CA CYS A 100 8.14 -3.50 12.92
C CYS A 100 9.60 -3.79 13.25
N SER A 101 10.30 -4.43 12.32
CA SER A 101 11.75 -4.68 12.41
C SER A 101 12.58 -3.53 11.81
N GLN A 102 12.00 -2.78 10.87
CA GLN A 102 12.66 -1.66 10.20
C GLN A 102 11.77 -0.42 10.24
N MET A 103 12.35 0.71 10.60
CA MET A 103 11.65 1.98 10.67
C MET A 103 12.54 3.11 10.15
N SER A 104 12.00 3.92 9.24
CA SER A 104 12.75 5.01 8.62
C SER A 104 12.00 6.33 8.78
N HIS A 105 12.62 7.31 9.45
CA HIS A 105 12.10 8.67 9.48
C HIS A 105 12.47 9.39 8.19
N VAL A 106 11.46 9.71 7.37
CA VAL A 106 11.65 10.24 6.01
C VAL A 106 11.41 11.75 5.90
N GLY A 107 10.99 12.40 6.99
CA GLY A 107 10.80 13.84 7.00
C GLY A 107 9.56 14.28 7.78
N PRO A 108 9.11 15.55 7.59
CA PRO A 108 7.92 16.08 8.23
C PRO A 108 6.64 15.38 7.75
N ILE A 109 5.50 15.77 8.34
CA ILE A 109 4.15 15.34 7.92
C ILE A 109 3.98 15.51 6.40
N GLY A 110 3.40 14.53 5.75
CA GLY A 110 3.22 14.40 4.29
C GLY A 110 4.33 13.58 3.61
N MET A 111 5.53 13.51 4.18
CA MET A 111 6.63 12.74 3.59
C MET A 111 6.47 11.24 3.78
N GLY A 112 5.81 10.79 4.84
CA GLY A 112 5.46 9.39 5.06
C GLY A 112 4.56 8.85 3.93
N ALA A 113 3.47 9.56 3.64
CA ALA A 113 2.55 9.22 2.56
C ALA A 113 3.22 9.27 1.18
N LYS A 114 3.93 10.36 0.85
CA LYS A 114 4.65 10.48 -0.44
C LYS A 114 5.63 9.32 -0.63
N THR A 115 6.45 9.02 0.36
CA THR A 115 7.41 7.91 0.29
C THR A 115 6.72 6.55 0.14
N LYS A 116 5.61 6.33 0.87
CA LYS A 116 4.81 5.10 0.75
C LYS A 116 4.23 4.93 -0.65
N LEU A 117 3.70 6.00 -1.25
CA LEU A 117 3.15 5.93 -2.61
C LEU A 117 4.22 5.64 -3.67
N VAL A 118 5.40 6.25 -3.57
CA VAL A 118 6.54 5.94 -4.47
C VAL A 118 7.00 4.49 -4.27
N SER A 119 7.08 4.00 -3.03
CA SER A 119 7.40 2.60 -2.74
C SER A 119 6.35 1.64 -3.31
N ASN A 120 5.06 1.97 -3.18
CA ASN A 120 3.98 1.15 -3.74
C ASN A 120 3.94 1.22 -5.27
N PHE A 121 4.24 2.37 -5.88
CA PHE A 121 4.42 2.46 -7.32
C PHE A 121 5.46 1.44 -7.83
N LEU A 122 6.62 1.36 -7.18
CA LEU A 122 7.64 0.39 -7.53
C LEU A 122 7.17 -1.05 -7.31
N ALA A 123 6.63 -1.36 -6.12
CA ALA A 123 6.26 -2.73 -5.75
C ALA A 123 5.06 -3.27 -6.56
N LEU A 124 3.96 -2.51 -6.61
CA LEU A 124 2.73 -2.90 -7.32
C LEU A 124 2.90 -2.75 -8.83
N GLY A 125 3.67 -1.78 -9.29
CA GLY A 125 4.04 -1.63 -10.70
C GLY A 125 4.84 -2.82 -11.19
N THR A 126 5.85 -3.25 -10.45
CA THR A 126 6.62 -4.47 -10.77
C THR A 126 5.73 -5.71 -10.79
N ALA A 127 4.85 -5.88 -9.79
CA ALA A 127 3.92 -7.00 -9.77
C ALA A 127 2.95 -6.97 -10.97
N THR A 128 2.49 -5.79 -11.37
CA THR A 128 1.65 -5.62 -12.58
C THR A 128 2.41 -6.01 -13.84
N LEU A 129 3.66 -5.57 -13.99
CA LEU A 129 4.49 -5.93 -15.14
C LEU A 129 4.75 -7.43 -15.21
N VAL A 130 4.96 -8.11 -14.08
CA VAL A 130 5.07 -9.57 -14.02
C VAL A 130 3.79 -10.22 -14.55
N VAL A 131 2.62 -9.81 -14.07
CA VAL A 131 1.34 -10.35 -14.54
C VAL A 131 1.18 -10.15 -16.05
N GLU A 132 1.43 -8.95 -16.55
CA GLU A 132 1.30 -8.66 -18.00
C GLU A 132 2.32 -9.45 -18.85
N ALA A 133 3.55 -9.62 -18.36
CA ALA A 133 4.56 -10.41 -19.05
C ALA A 133 4.15 -11.90 -19.16
N PHE A 134 3.57 -12.47 -18.11
CA PHE A 134 3.05 -13.85 -18.14
C PHE A 134 1.79 -13.99 -19.01
N HIS A 135 0.93 -12.97 -19.05
CA HIS A 135 -0.20 -12.93 -19.98
C HIS A 135 0.27 -12.98 -21.44
N ILE A 136 1.20 -12.11 -21.82
CA ILE A 136 1.69 -12.09 -23.20
C ILE A 136 2.47 -13.36 -23.54
N ALA A 137 3.28 -13.87 -22.62
CA ALA A 137 4.00 -15.14 -22.79
C ALA A 137 3.03 -16.28 -23.15
N LYS A 138 1.94 -16.42 -22.38
CA LYS A 138 0.90 -17.41 -22.68
C LYS A 138 0.25 -17.19 -24.05
N LYS A 139 -0.08 -15.93 -24.36
CA LYS A 139 -0.77 -15.58 -25.62
C LYS A 139 0.05 -15.91 -26.86
N ILE A 140 1.37 -15.79 -26.80
CA ILE A 140 2.29 -16.08 -27.90
C ILE A 140 2.92 -17.47 -27.81
N GLY A 141 2.48 -18.32 -26.88
CA GLY A 141 2.87 -19.74 -26.78
C GLY A 141 4.22 -19.98 -26.07
N ILE A 142 4.70 -19.05 -25.28
CA ILE A 142 5.89 -19.25 -24.43
C ILE A 142 5.46 -20.03 -23.18
N ASP A 143 6.21 -21.11 -22.89
CA ASP A 143 6.04 -21.87 -21.65
C ASP A 143 6.42 -21.03 -20.42
N TRP A 144 5.56 -21.01 -19.42
CA TRP A 144 5.76 -20.17 -18.23
C TRP A 144 6.94 -20.59 -17.36
N GLN A 145 7.24 -21.91 -17.29
CA GLN A 145 8.41 -22.37 -16.53
C GLN A 145 9.70 -21.91 -17.20
N SER A 146 9.81 -22.14 -18.49
CA SER A 146 10.99 -21.71 -19.26
C SER A 146 11.19 -20.17 -19.21
N PHE A 147 10.09 -19.41 -19.23
CA PHE A 147 10.15 -17.96 -19.12
C PHE A 147 10.60 -17.51 -17.72
N TYR A 148 10.09 -18.13 -16.66
CA TYR A 148 10.50 -17.87 -15.28
C TYR A 148 11.99 -18.14 -15.08
N ASP A 149 12.47 -19.31 -15.51
CA ASP A 149 13.89 -19.72 -15.39
C ASP A 149 14.81 -18.73 -16.08
N LEU A 150 14.43 -18.23 -17.26
CA LEU A 150 15.17 -17.21 -17.99
C LEU A 150 15.15 -15.86 -17.26
N ALA A 151 13.99 -15.42 -16.80
CA ALA A 151 13.82 -14.14 -16.12
C ALA A 151 14.62 -14.07 -14.82
N CYS A 152 14.74 -15.19 -14.09
CA CYS A 152 15.55 -15.29 -12.87
C CYS A 152 17.05 -15.12 -13.10
N GLN A 153 17.54 -15.38 -14.33
CA GLN A 153 18.95 -15.21 -14.69
C GLN A 153 19.29 -13.77 -15.08
N GLY A 154 18.30 -12.93 -15.32
CA GLY A 154 18.48 -11.58 -15.84
C GLY A 154 17.99 -10.48 -14.90
N SER A 155 18.03 -9.26 -15.40
CA SER A 155 17.58 -8.06 -14.70
C SER A 155 16.06 -7.99 -14.45
N GLY A 156 15.28 -8.89 -15.02
CA GLY A 156 13.85 -9.04 -14.77
C GLY A 156 13.52 -9.72 -13.44
N HIS A 157 14.51 -10.31 -12.76
CA HIS A 157 14.32 -10.94 -11.46
C HIS A 157 13.85 -9.94 -10.40
N SER A 158 12.84 -10.33 -9.63
CA SER A 158 12.29 -9.50 -8.55
C SER A 158 11.54 -10.36 -7.54
N MET A 159 11.38 -9.85 -6.31
CA MET A 159 10.54 -10.51 -5.30
C MET A 159 9.09 -10.68 -5.76
N SER A 160 8.57 -9.80 -6.61
CA SER A 160 7.23 -9.95 -7.18
C SER A 160 7.17 -11.13 -8.14
N LEU A 161 8.20 -11.32 -8.97
CA LEU A 161 8.33 -12.48 -9.84
C LEU A 161 8.34 -13.78 -9.04
N ASP A 162 9.18 -13.86 -7.98
CA ASP A 162 9.30 -15.06 -7.13
C ASP A 162 8.01 -15.40 -6.38
N ARG A 163 7.21 -14.40 -6.02
CA ARG A 163 5.93 -14.60 -5.34
C ARG A 163 4.84 -15.07 -6.29
N ILE A 164 4.82 -14.54 -7.52
CA ILE A 164 3.72 -14.74 -8.48
C ILE A 164 3.96 -15.98 -9.34
N ALA A 165 5.12 -16.06 -10.01
CA ALA A 165 5.33 -17.00 -11.09
C ALA A 165 5.35 -18.47 -10.66
N PRO A 166 6.11 -18.92 -9.65
CA PRO A 166 6.16 -20.33 -9.29
C PRO A 166 4.77 -20.88 -8.93
N ARG A 167 4.00 -20.10 -8.17
CA ARG A 167 2.64 -20.52 -7.80
C ARG A 167 1.68 -20.55 -8.98
N ALA A 168 1.76 -19.56 -9.88
CA ALA A 168 0.91 -19.51 -11.06
C ALA A 168 1.21 -20.66 -12.04
N ILE A 169 2.46 -21.09 -12.15
CA ILE A 169 2.90 -22.24 -12.93
C ILE A 169 2.25 -23.54 -12.38
N GLU A 170 2.15 -23.66 -11.06
CA GLU A 170 1.46 -24.79 -10.39
C GLU A 170 -0.07 -24.65 -10.38
N GLY A 171 -0.65 -23.61 -11.00
CA GLY A 171 -2.09 -23.37 -11.03
C GLY A 171 -2.66 -22.71 -9.78
N ASN A 172 -1.80 -22.23 -8.88
CA ASN A 172 -2.18 -21.43 -7.70
C ASN A 172 -1.91 -19.95 -7.97
N TYR A 173 -2.98 -19.16 -8.11
CA TYR A 173 -2.90 -17.75 -8.47
C TYR A 173 -2.94 -16.81 -7.24
N GLU A 174 -2.68 -17.30 -6.03
CA GLU A 174 -2.71 -16.52 -4.79
C GLU A 174 -1.30 -16.11 -4.30
N GLY A 175 -0.35 -16.00 -5.21
CA GLY A 175 1.05 -15.70 -4.89
C GLY A 175 1.30 -14.29 -4.37
N TYR A 176 0.48 -13.31 -4.78
CA TYR A 176 0.62 -11.92 -4.34
C TYR A 176 -0.64 -11.46 -3.62
N VAL A 177 -0.56 -11.48 -2.27
CA VAL A 177 -1.71 -11.25 -1.37
C VAL A 177 -1.96 -9.75 -1.20
N PHE A 178 -2.51 -9.14 -2.26
CA PHE A 178 -2.95 -7.74 -2.26
C PHE A 178 -4.15 -7.63 -3.21
N SER A 179 -5.27 -7.06 -2.74
CA SER A 179 -6.49 -7.04 -3.54
C SER A 179 -6.43 -6.07 -4.70
N ILE A 180 -7.21 -6.34 -5.74
CA ILE A 180 -7.39 -5.47 -6.89
C ILE A 180 -7.89 -4.09 -6.44
N SER A 181 -8.89 -4.02 -5.56
CA SER A 181 -9.41 -2.75 -5.05
C SER A 181 -8.36 -1.96 -4.26
N ASN A 182 -7.56 -2.61 -3.42
CA ASN A 182 -6.48 -1.91 -2.73
C ASN A 182 -5.40 -1.41 -3.70
N THR A 183 -5.12 -2.18 -4.76
CA THR A 183 -4.18 -1.76 -5.81
C THR A 183 -4.74 -0.55 -6.58
N ALA A 184 -6.00 -0.59 -6.97
CA ALA A 184 -6.68 0.53 -7.64
C ALA A 184 -6.67 1.79 -6.76
N LYS A 185 -7.02 1.64 -5.47
CA LYS A 185 -6.99 2.75 -4.50
C LYS A 185 -5.59 3.38 -4.41
N ASP A 186 -4.56 2.56 -4.21
CA ASP A 186 -3.19 3.06 -4.09
C ASP A 186 -2.74 3.75 -5.39
N PHE A 187 -3.11 3.18 -6.57
CA PHE A 187 -2.79 3.82 -7.85
C PHE A 187 -3.60 5.09 -8.13
N ARG A 188 -4.81 5.27 -7.58
CA ARG A 188 -5.50 6.57 -7.61
C ARG A 188 -4.70 7.65 -6.88
N TYR A 189 -4.17 7.32 -5.70
CA TYR A 189 -3.31 8.24 -4.93
C TYR A 189 -1.97 8.50 -5.64
N ILE A 190 -1.33 7.45 -6.19
CA ILE A 190 -0.08 7.55 -6.94
C ILE A 190 -0.27 8.40 -8.19
N HIS A 191 -1.32 8.13 -8.97
CA HIS A 191 -1.61 8.87 -10.20
C HIS A 191 -1.85 10.35 -9.92
N LYS A 192 -2.62 10.68 -8.89
CA LYS A 192 -2.83 12.05 -8.47
C LYS A 192 -1.52 12.75 -8.09
N LEU A 193 -0.68 12.11 -7.27
CA LEU A 193 0.63 12.63 -6.89
C LEU A 193 1.52 12.89 -8.13
N PHE A 194 1.51 11.97 -9.10
CA PHE A 194 2.33 12.10 -10.31
C PHE A 194 1.81 13.20 -11.26
N LEU A 195 0.50 13.40 -11.33
CA LEU A 195 -0.08 14.53 -12.08
C LEU A 195 0.38 15.89 -11.52
N GLU A 196 0.58 15.99 -10.23
CA GLU A 196 1.03 17.21 -9.56
C GLU A 196 2.53 17.46 -9.74
N GLU A 197 3.34 16.40 -9.85
CA GLU A 197 4.80 16.50 -9.88
C GLU A 197 5.38 16.32 -11.30
N ASP A 198 4.83 15.42 -12.11
CA ASP A 198 5.34 15.12 -13.47
C ASP A 198 4.27 14.47 -14.36
N LEU A 199 3.85 15.18 -15.40
CA LEU A 199 2.82 14.73 -16.35
C LEU A 199 3.25 13.49 -17.15
N GLU A 200 4.53 13.31 -17.47
CA GLU A 200 4.99 12.16 -18.26
C GLU A 200 4.94 10.87 -17.42
N LEU A 201 5.38 10.95 -16.16
CA LEU A 201 5.25 9.83 -15.22
C LEU A 201 3.78 9.48 -14.93
N ALA A 202 2.88 10.46 -14.99
CA ALA A 202 1.46 10.24 -14.83
C ALA A 202 0.87 9.30 -15.90
N ASN A 203 1.43 9.25 -17.11
CA ASN A 203 0.95 8.34 -18.15
C ASN A 203 1.15 6.86 -17.77
N LEU A 204 2.29 6.50 -17.18
CA LEU A 204 2.55 5.14 -16.72
C LEU A 204 1.63 4.75 -15.56
N SER A 205 1.50 5.62 -14.57
CA SER A 205 0.59 5.38 -13.44
C SER A 205 -0.87 5.29 -13.89
N LYS A 206 -1.29 6.06 -14.90
CA LYS A 206 -2.63 6.00 -15.51
C LYS A 206 -2.89 4.66 -16.19
N TRP A 207 -1.91 4.18 -16.97
CA TRP A 207 -2.04 2.88 -17.63
C TRP A 207 -2.25 1.76 -16.61
N ILE A 208 -1.44 1.73 -15.55
CA ILE A 208 -1.57 0.72 -14.49
C ILE A 208 -2.94 0.87 -13.79
N LEU A 209 -3.33 2.07 -13.39
CA LEU A 209 -4.62 2.32 -12.75
C LEU A 209 -5.79 1.80 -13.57
N THR A 210 -5.80 2.06 -14.88
CA THR A 210 -6.86 1.62 -15.79
C THR A 210 -7.01 0.08 -15.78
N GLN A 211 -5.92 -0.69 -15.64
CA GLN A 211 -6.00 -2.16 -15.56
C GLN A 211 -6.81 -2.63 -14.33
N TYR A 212 -6.62 -1.93 -13.20
CA TYR A 212 -7.30 -2.29 -11.95
C TYR A 212 -8.72 -1.75 -11.86
N GLU A 213 -8.98 -0.53 -12.38
CA GLU A 213 -10.33 0.03 -12.48
C GLU A 213 -11.22 -0.83 -13.39
N SER A 214 -10.71 -1.27 -14.54
CA SER A 214 -11.43 -2.21 -15.41
C SER A 214 -11.73 -3.55 -14.73
N ALA A 215 -10.82 -4.04 -13.89
CA ALA A 215 -11.06 -5.26 -13.12
C ALA A 215 -12.10 -5.04 -12.00
N GLU A 216 -12.12 -3.87 -11.34
CA GLU A 216 -13.17 -3.50 -10.37
C GLU A 216 -14.55 -3.45 -11.04
N GLU A 217 -14.66 -2.83 -12.21
CA GLU A 217 -15.92 -2.76 -13.00
C GLU A 217 -16.47 -4.14 -13.34
N LYS A 218 -15.59 -5.12 -13.51
CA LYS A 218 -15.95 -6.54 -13.72
C LYS A 218 -16.28 -7.29 -12.41
N GLY A 219 -16.32 -6.62 -11.26
CA GLY A 219 -16.63 -7.22 -9.97
C GLY A 219 -15.47 -8.00 -9.33
N LEU A 220 -14.23 -7.81 -9.81
CA LEU A 220 -13.05 -8.53 -9.33
C LEU A 220 -12.30 -7.82 -8.19
N GLY A 221 -12.86 -6.78 -7.61
CA GLY A 221 -12.21 -5.95 -6.60
C GLY A 221 -11.65 -6.73 -5.41
N ASN A 222 -12.33 -7.76 -4.95
CA ASN A 222 -11.90 -8.62 -3.84
C ASN A 222 -10.88 -9.71 -4.26
N SER A 223 -10.66 -9.91 -5.54
CA SER A 223 -9.64 -10.83 -6.03
C SER A 223 -8.24 -10.28 -5.78
N LEU A 224 -7.25 -11.16 -5.68
CA LEU A 224 -5.85 -10.76 -5.53
C LEU A 224 -5.25 -10.30 -6.85
N LEU A 225 -4.25 -9.44 -6.81
CA LEU A 225 -3.53 -8.93 -7.97
C LEU A 225 -3.01 -10.07 -8.86
N SER A 226 -2.42 -11.12 -8.28
CA SER A 226 -1.90 -12.27 -9.03
C SER A 226 -2.98 -13.17 -9.62
N GLN A 227 -4.21 -13.12 -9.11
CA GLN A 227 -5.34 -13.86 -9.70
C GLN A 227 -5.76 -13.34 -11.08
N ARG A 228 -5.24 -12.20 -11.52
CA ARG A 228 -5.35 -11.76 -12.92
C ARG A 228 -4.71 -12.75 -13.92
N LEU A 229 -3.84 -13.65 -13.47
CA LEU A 229 -3.30 -14.76 -14.28
C LEU A 229 -4.23 -15.98 -14.36
N ASP A 230 -5.27 -16.03 -13.54
CA ASP A 230 -6.21 -17.16 -13.51
C ASP A 230 -7.09 -17.15 -14.77
N PRO A 231 -7.04 -18.20 -15.62
CA PRO A 231 -7.87 -18.30 -16.82
C PRO A 231 -9.38 -18.17 -16.52
N ARG A 232 -9.82 -18.63 -15.36
CA ARG A 232 -11.23 -18.58 -14.94
C ARG A 232 -11.73 -17.17 -14.68
N ILE A 233 -10.81 -16.23 -14.44
CA ILE A 233 -11.12 -14.80 -14.21
C ILE A 233 -10.99 -14.02 -15.52
N LEU A 234 -10.07 -14.41 -16.40
CA LEU A 234 -9.83 -13.72 -17.69
C LEU A 234 -10.98 -13.89 -18.69
N GLU A 235 -11.77 -14.96 -18.58
CA GLU A 235 -12.89 -15.28 -19.49
C GLU A 235 -14.22 -14.61 -19.06
N ARG A 236 -14.21 -13.85 -17.97
CA ARG A 236 -15.33 -13.03 -17.47
C ARG A 236 -15.18 -11.57 -17.87
#